data_5e6edf497fb146d1f9b7e252ed5e5d18
#
_entry.id   5e6edf497fb146d1f9b7e252ed5e5d18
#
_cell.length_a   1.000
_cell.length_b   1.000
_cell.length_c   1.000
_cell.angle_alpha   90.00
_cell.angle_beta   90.00
_cell.angle_gamma   90.00
#
_symmetry.space_group_name_H-M   'P 1'
#
loop_
_entity.id
_entity.type
_entity.pdbx_description
1 polymer ?
#
loop_
_entity_poly.entity_id
_entity_poly.type
_entity_poly.pdbx_seq_one_letter_code
_entity_poly.pdbx_strand_id
1 'polypeptide(L)'
;MYIIAGYGYVGSALHAAAEPHFPHLIIDPKYPELGSWDKALEHRKDIRGIFVCVSTPQALDGRCDVGNVRDVLTRVARYLPTVPVLIKSTIALEAWDSLRDQFPTLDLTYSPEFLKAETAKSDFAEQSFIVFGSDRNQNRTWYDYFRTLFPSAVFYYCTAKEAIMMKYASNCFLAVKVSFFNHIYDLCQQQGLDYNTVREMLSQRDDIGTNHMKVTEQRGWGGYCFPKDTAAMLHTCKLLGYDFSTLRAAVVYNWMIRDGVLDTPETVNEVVNAAV
;
A
#
# COMPACT_ATOMS: atom_id res chain seq x y z
N MET A 1 10.59 18.48 -15.09
CA MET A 1 10.40 17.04 -15.37
C MET A 1 10.46 16.25 -14.07
N TYR A 2 9.74 15.14 -13.98
CA TYR A 2 9.77 14.23 -12.82
C TYR A 2 10.18 12.83 -13.26
N ILE A 3 10.74 12.03 -12.34
CA ILE A 3 11.03 10.62 -12.58
C ILE A 3 9.94 9.78 -11.90
N ILE A 4 9.46 8.74 -12.59
CA ILE A 4 8.64 7.67 -12.02
C ILE A 4 9.47 6.38 -12.07
N ALA A 5 9.99 5.95 -10.93
CA ALA A 5 10.70 4.69 -10.77
C ALA A 5 9.70 3.59 -10.39
N GLY A 6 9.46 2.66 -11.30
CA GLY A 6 8.43 1.62 -11.24
C GLY A 6 7.15 2.02 -11.98
N TYR A 7 6.73 1.19 -12.95
CA TYR A 7 5.57 1.45 -13.82
C TYR A 7 4.50 0.36 -13.71
N GLY A 8 4.28 -0.09 -12.47
CA GLY A 8 3.14 -0.95 -12.10
C GLY A 8 1.84 -0.17 -11.97
N TYR A 9 0.86 -0.70 -11.23
CA TYR A 9 -0.47 -0.06 -11.06
C TYR A 9 -0.37 1.38 -10.57
N VAL A 10 0.47 1.64 -9.56
CA VAL A 10 0.61 2.96 -8.95
C VAL A 10 1.31 3.93 -9.89
N GLY A 11 2.47 3.54 -10.44
CA GLY A 11 3.26 4.41 -11.32
C GLY A 11 2.54 4.74 -12.63
N SER A 12 1.83 3.78 -13.21
CA SER A 12 1.05 4.01 -14.44
C SER A 12 -0.20 4.85 -14.21
N ALA A 13 -0.87 4.71 -13.05
CA ALA A 13 -2.02 5.53 -12.69
C ALA A 13 -1.59 6.99 -12.44
N LEU A 14 -0.50 7.18 -11.69
CA LEU A 14 0.10 8.50 -11.47
C LEU A 14 0.50 9.16 -12.80
N HIS A 15 1.20 8.42 -13.67
CA HIS A 15 1.60 8.94 -14.98
C HIS A 15 0.38 9.37 -15.81
N ALA A 16 -0.64 8.52 -15.92
CA ALA A 16 -1.84 8.81 -16.71
C ALA A 16 -2.57 10.08 -16.26
N ALA A 17 -2.63 10.35 -14.95
CA ALA A 17 -3.26 11.56 -14.42
C ALA A 17 -2.37 12.80 -14.57
N ALA A 18 -1.07 12.64 -14.56
CA ALA A 18 -0.13 13.75 -14.46
C ALA A 18 0.53 14.15 -15.81
N GLU A 19 0.55 13.26 -16.80
CA GLU A 19 1.16 13.51 -18.11
C GLU A 19 0.67 14.79 -18.79
N PRO A 20 -0.61 15.17 -18.72
CA PRO A 20 -1.08 16.43 -19.33
C PRO A 20 -0.50 17.70 -18.67
N HIS A 21 0.02 17.59 -17.45
CA HIS A 21 0.49 18.73 -16.66
C HIS A 21 2.01 18.79 -16.51
N PHE A 22 2.65 17.62 -16.48
CA PHE A 22 4.08 17.52 -16.19
C PHE A 22 4.78 16.49 -17.08
N PRO A 23 5.95 16.79 -17.63
CA PRO A 23 6.76 15.80 -18.33
C PRO A 23 7.37 14.80 -17.31
N HIS A 24 7.32 13.51 -17.67
CA HIS A 24 7.87 12.42 -16.89
C HIS A 24 8.89 11.60 -17.64
N LEU A 25 9.87 11.09 -16.91
CA LEU A 25 10.77 10.04 -17.35
C LEU A 25 10.43 8.79 -16.54
N ILE A 26 10.03 7.73 -17.23
CA ILE A 26 9.65 6.47 -16.60
C ILE A 26 10.87 5.57 -16.58
N ILE A 27 11.18 5.02 -15.41
CA ILE A 27 12.29 4.07 -15.22
C ILE A 27 11.72 2.77 -14.65
N ASP A 28 11.59 1.77 -15.51
CA ASP A 28 11.14 0.43 -15.14
C ASP A 28 11.84 -0.61 -16.04
N PRO A 29 12.42 -1.69 -15.47
CA PRO A 29 13.09 -2.72 -16.27
C PRO A 29 12.21 -3.41 -17.32
N LYS A 30 10.88 -3.40 -17.13
CA LYS A 30 9.93 -3.97 -18.09
C LYS A 30 9.64 -3.06 -19.28
N TYR A 31 10.00 -1.78 -19.19
CA TYR A 31 9.70 -0.76 -20.19
C TYR A 31 10.95 0.11 -20.48
N PRO A 32 12.06 -0.49 -20.93
CA PRO A 32 13.32 0.22 -21.12
C PRO A 32 13.24 1.32 -22.19
N GLU A 33 12.28 1.26 -23.09
CA GLU A 33 12.02 2.25 -24.13
C GLU A 33 11.49 3.57 -23.56
N LEU A 34 10.81 3.55 -22.42
CA LEU A 34 10.21 4.75 -21.79
C LEU A 34 11.24 5.61 -21.07
N GLY A 35 12.39 5.04 -20.68
CA GLY A 35 13.45 5.80 -20.04
C GLY A 35 14.49 4.93 -19.35
N SER A 36 15.53 5.58 -18.89
CA SER A 36 16.63 4.93 -18.17
C SER A 36 17.28 5.92 -17.19
N TRP A 37 18.12 5.40 -16.29
CA TRP A 37 18.93 6.25 -15.41
C TRP A 37 19.93 7.10 -16.18
N ASP A 38 20.46 6.62 -17.30
CA ASP A 38 21.37 7.39 -18.16
C ASP A 38 20.67 8.61 -18.75
N LYS A 39 19.45 8.45 -19.27
CA LYS A 39 18.60 9.57 -19.71
C LYS A 39 18.31 10.55 -18.57
N ALA A 40 18.07 10.04 -17.36
CA ALA A 40 17.87 10.90 -16.19
C ALA A 40 19.11 11.75 -15.90
N LEU A 41 20.30 11.21 -16.07
CA LEU A 41 21.56 11.95 -15.86
C LEU A 41 21.79 13.03 -16.91
N GLU A 42 21.41 12.81 -18.16
CA GLU A 42 21.46 13.82 -19.23
C GLU A 42 20.58 15.04 -18.89
N HIS A 43 19.45 14.81 -18.22
CA HIS A 43 18.47 15.84 -17.84
C HIS A 43 18.52 16.23 -16.36
N ARG A 44 19.59 15.90 -15.64
CA ARG A 44 19.66 16.03 -14.17
C ARG A 44 19.30 17.41 -13.61
N LYS A 45 19.53 18.49 -14.37
CA LYS A 45 19.23 19.87 -13.96
C LYS A 45 17.74 20.21 -14.03
N ASP A 46 16.97 19.46 -14.82
CA ASP A 46 15.55 19.69 -15.06
C ASP A 46 14.66 18.82 -14.17
N ILE A 47 15.26 17.84 -13.45
CA ILE A 47 14.53 16.93 -12.58
C ILE A 47 14.14 17.66 -11.29
N ARG A 48 12.84 17.72 -11.03
CA ARG A 48 12.24 18.41 -9.87
C ARG A 48 11.85 17.47 -8.74
N GLY A 49 11.65 16.18 -9.03
CA GLY A 49 11.26 15.20 -8.03
C GLY A 49 11.26 13.78 -8.59
N ILE A 50 11.29 12.81 -7.70
CA ILE A 50 11.34 11.37 -8.02
C ILE A 50 10.24 10.66 -7.26
N PHE A 51 9.34 9.98 -7.98
CA PHE A 51 8.35 9.06 -7.43
C PHE A 51 8.93 7.66 -7.41
N VAL A 52 8.86 7.01 -6.25
CA VAL A 52 9.24 5.61 -6.08
C VAL A 52 7.97 4.77 -5.98
N CYS A 53 7.66 4.04 -7.06
CA CYS A 53 6.46 3.23 -7.24
C CYS A 53 6.80 1.75 -7.53
N VAL A 54 7.96 1.29 -7.08
CA VAL A 54 8.44 -0.08 -7.27
C VAL A 54 7.71 -1.08 -6.37
N SER A 55 7.72 -2.36 -6.74
CA SER A 55 7.13 -3.42 -5.93
C SER A 55 7.89 -3.65 -4.62
N THR A 56 7.13 -3.97 -3.57
CA THR A 56 7.63 -4.37 -2.25
C THR A 56 6.98 -5.70 -1.87
N PRO A 57 7.53 -6.84 -2.34
CA PRO A 57 6.94 -8.15 -2.10
C PRO A 57 7.05 -8.55 -0.62
N GLN A 58 6.27 -9.56 -0.25
CA GLN A 58 6.40 -10.22 1.04
C GLN A 58 7.63 -11.13 1.03
N ALA A 59 8.49 -11.01 2.02
CA ALA A 59 9.58 -11.95 2.27
C ALA A 59 9.06 -13.23 2.98
N LEU A 60 9.89 -14.28 3.02
CA LEU A 60 9.51 -15.57 3.63
C LEU A 60 9.13 -15.48 5.12
N ASP A 61 9.69 -14.53 5.83
CA ASP A 61 9.41 -14.26 7.25
C ASP A 61 8.24 -13.29 7.47
N GLY A 62 7.50 -12.95 6.42
CA GLY A 62 6.34 -12.07 6.47
C GLY A 62 6.66 -10.58 6.35
N ARG A 63 7.91 -10.14 6.49
CA ARG A 63 8.29 -8.73 6.38
C ARG A 63 8.06 -8.18 4.97
N CYS A 64 7.93 -6.87 4.89
CA CYS A 64 7.91 -6.14 3.63
C CYS A 64 9.35 -6.03 3.07
N ASP A 65 9.61 -6.65 1.92
CA ASP A 65 10.91 -6.52 1.24
C ASP A 65 10.99 -5.18 0.49
N VAL A 66 11.91 -4.33 0.94
CA VAL A 66 12.17 -3.00 0.38
C VAL A 66 13.44 -2.96 -0.50
N GLY A 67 13.93 -4.10 -0.96
CA GLY A 67 15.13 -4.18 -1.81
C GLY A 67 15.04 -3.28 -3.03
N ASN A 68 13.93 -3.33 -3.78
CA ASN A 68 13.74 -2.47 -4.95
C ASN A 68 13.69 -0.97 -4.60
N VAL A 69 13.10 -0.60 -3.46
CA VAL A 69 13.11 0.80 -2.97
C VAL A 69 14.54 1.23 -2.67
N ARG A 70 15.31 0.39 -1.96
CA ARG A 70 16.71 0.63 -1.62
C ARG A 70 17.58 0.81 -2.87
N ASP A 71 17.36 0.01 -3.91
CA ASP A 71 18.09 0.11 -5.18
C ASP A 71 17.84 1.46 -5.87
N VAL A 72 16.58 1.92 -5.90
CA VAL A 72 16.23 3.25 -6.43
C VAL A 72 16.91 4.33 -5.59
N LEU A 73 16.79 4.30 -4.27
CA LEU A 73 17.38 5.31 -3.38
C LEU A 73 18.91 5.33 -3.46
N THR A 74 19.56 4.19 -3.66
CA THR A 74 21.02 4.12 -3.87
C THR A 74 21.44 4.88 -5.13
N ARG A 75 20.68 4.75 -6.22
CA ARG A 75 20.94 5.49 -7.45
C ARG A 75 20.66 6.99 -7.27
N VAL A 76 19.58 7.33 -6.57
CA VAL A 76 19.26 8.73 -6.25
C VAL A 76 20.34 9.37 -5.41
N ALA A 77 20.79 8.71 -4.34
CA ALA A 77 21.86 9.20 -3.47
C ALA A 77 23.17 9.43 -4.22
N ARG A 78 23.47 8.58 -5.21
CA ARG A 78 24.68 8.70 -6.02
C ARG A 78 24.61 9.79 -7.06
N TYR A 79 23.48 9.96 -7.74
CA TYR A 79 23.41 10.75 -8.96
C TYR A 79 22.55 12.02 -8.85
N LEU A 80 21.56 12.01 -7.95
CA LEU A 80 20.54 13.07 -7.79
C LEU A 80 20.30 13.41 -6.31
N PRO A 81 21.34 13.58 -5.47
CA PRO A 81 21.22 13.62 -4.01
C PRO A 81 20.42 14.81 -3.47
N THR A 82 20.20 15.83 -4.27
CA THR A 82 19.43 17.04 -3.87
C THR A 82 17.99 17.05 -4.38
N VAL A 83 17.61 16.04 -5.17
CA VAL A 83 16.25 15.94 -5.72
C VAL A 83 15.34 15.29 -4.69
N PRO A 84 14.19 15.90 -4.36
CA PRO A 84 13.26 15.32 -3.41
C PRO A 84 12.65 14.01 -3.93
N VAL A 85 12.41 13.08 -3.01
CA VAL A 85 11.90 11.74 -3.30
C VAL A 85 10.55 11.54 -2.59
N LEU A 86 9.54 11.14 -3.35
CA LEU A 86 8.24 10.71 -2.82
C LEU A 86 8.10 9.20 -2.98
N ILE A 87 8.06 8.48 -1.86
CA ILE A 87 7.87 7.03 -1.84
C ILE A 87 6.37 6.73 -1.78
N LYS A 88 5.86 6.11 -2.85
CA LYS A 88 4.48 5.59 -2.94
C LYS A 88 4.41 4.08 -2.74
N SER A 89 5.53 3.39 -2.88
CA SER A 89 5.63 1.96 -2.56
C SER A 89 5.25 1.72 -1.10
N THR A 90 4.45 0.70 -0.82
CA THR A 90 4.12 0.33 0.57
C THR A 90 5.38 -0.16 1.28
N ILE A 91 5.71 0.42 2.43
CA ILE A 91 6.87 0.06 3.25
C ILE A 91 6.44 -0.07 4.71
N ALA A 92 7.10 -0.94 5.48
CA ALA A 92 6.83 -1.14 6.91
C ALA A 92 7.55 -0.09 7.78
N LEU A 93 7.14 0.03 9.06
CA LEU A 93 7.70 1.03 9.98
C LEU A 93 9.21 0.84 10.19
N GLU A 94 9.64 -0.39 10.43
CA GLU A 94 11.06 -0.75 10.59
C GLU A 94 11.87 -0.56 9.31
N ALA A 95 11.23 -0.75 8.15
CA ALA A 95 11.86 -0.50 6.86
C ALA A 95 12.11 1.00 6.63
N TRP A 96 11.19 1.87 7.08
CA TRP A 96 11.39 3.31 7.03
C TRP A 96 12.62 3.75 7.82
N ASP A 97 12.75 3.28 9.07
CA ASP A 97 13.92 3.59 9.90
C ASP A 97 15.22 3.16 9.22
N SER A 98 15.27 1.92 8.71
CA SER A 98 16.43 1.40 7.98
C SER A 98 16.79 2.24 6.74
N LEU A 99 15.79 2.68 5.96
CA LEU A 99 16.03 3.53 4.79
C LEU A 99 16.52 4.93 5.20
N ARG A 100 15.97 5.51 6.25
CA ARG A 100 16.42 6.82 6.78
C ARG A 100 17.86 6.78 7.28
N ASP A 101 18.24 5.72 7.99
CA ASP A 101 19.60 5.53 8.49
C ASP A 101 20.60 5.34 7.33
N GLN A 102 20.21 4.60 6.30
CA GLN A 102 21.05 4.34 5.13
C GLN A 102 21.18 5.56 4.22
N PHE A 103 20.15 6.39 4.12
CA PHE A 103 20.09 7.56 3.22
C PHE A 103 19.81 8.86 3.99
N PRO A 104 20.65 9.24 4.97
CA PRO A 104 20.36 10.36 5.87
C PRO A 104 20.34 11.74 5.19
N THR A 105 20.92 11.86 4.00
CA THR A 105 20.99 13.12 3.25
C THR A 105 19.82 13.31 2.30
N LEU A 106 19.11 12.25 1.91
CA LEU A 106 18.01 12.36 0.97
C LEU A 106 16.79 13.03 1.63
N ASP A 107 16.10 13.85 0.85
CA ASP A 107 14.80 14.43 1.22
C ASP A 107 13.70 13.43 0.87
N LEU A 108 13.34 12.58 1.84
CA LEU A 108 12.36 11.52 1.70
C LEU A 108 11.00 11.96 2.24
N THR A 109 9.98 11.81 1.42
CA THR A 109 8.57 11.93 1.81
C THR A 109 7.87 10.61 1.50
N TYR A 110 7.07 10.08 2.42
CA TYR A 110 6.18 8.94 2.19
C TYR A 110 4.77 9.44 1.86
N SER A 111 4.16 8.89 0.83
CA SER A 111 2.78 9.24 0.46
C SER A 111 2.04 7.96 0.06
N PRO A 112 1.21 7.39 0.95
CA PRO A 112 0.48 6.16 0.66
C PRO A 112 -0.47 6.32 -0.54
N GLU A 113 -0.87 5.18 -1.09
CA GLU A 113 -1.91 5.04 -2.10
C GLU A 113 -3.00 4.09 -1.59
N PHE A 114 -4.22 4.24 -2.09
CA PHE A 114 -5.39 3.44 -1.70
C PHE A 114 -6.10 2.85 -2.92
N LEU A 115 -5.34 2.57 -3.97
CA LEU A 115 -5.82 2.11 -5.27
C LEU A 115 -6.13 0.62 -5.25
N LYS A 116 -7.17 0.22 -5.98
CA LYS A 116 -7.41 -1.18 -6.33
C LYS A 116 -6.77 -1.48 -7.68
N ALA A 117 -6.23 -2.68 -7.86
CA ALA A 117 -5.53 -3.05 -9.10
C ALA A 117 -6.40 -2.86 -10.36
N GLU A 118 -7.68 -3.27 -10.27
CA GLU A 118 -8.62 -3.22 -11.40
C GLU A 118 -9.06 -1.78 -11.76
N THR A 119 -9.08 -0.87 -10.78
CA THR A 119 -9.59 0.50 -10.94
C THR A 119 -8.52 1.56 -10.67
N ALA A 120 -7.23 1.19 -10.68
CA ALA A 120 -6.15 2.04 -10.22
C ALA A 120 -6.12 3.44 -10.86
N LYS A 121 -6.42 3.56 -12.15
CA LYS A 121 -6.43 4.86 -12.85
C LYS A 121 -7.60 5.74 -12.43
N SER A 122 -8.81 5.19 -12.31
CA SER A 122 -9.98 5.94 -11.83
C SER A 122 -9.84 6.28 -10.35
N ASP A 123 -9.41 5.32 -9.52
CA ASP A 123 -9.18 5.55 -8.09
C ASP A 123 -8.14 6.67 -7.87
N PHE A 124 -7.09 6.71 -8.72
CA PHE A 124 -6.08 7.77 -8.63
C PHE A 124 -6.66 9.12 -9.05
N ALA A 125 -7.46 9.17 -10.12
CA ALA A 125 -8.04 10.42 -10.62
C ALA A 125 -9.10 11.01 -9.66
N GLU A 126 -9.75 10.19 -8.86
CA GLU A 126 -10.82 10.55 -7.94
C GLU A 126 -10.36 10.79 -6.50
N GLN A 127 -9.04 10.93 -6.27
CA GLN A 127 -8.52 11.13 -4.93
C GLN A 127 -9.05 12.42 -4.30
N SER A 128 -9.74 12.29 -3.15
CA SER A 128 -10.27 13.41 -2.38
C SER A 128 -9.30 13.93 -1.32
N PHE A 129 -8.25 13.18 -1.02
CA PHE A 129 -7.21 13.59 -0.06
C PHE A 129 -5.85 13.01 -0.43
N ILE A 130 -4.80 13.70 -0.01
CA ILE A 130 -3.41 13.30 -0.19
C ILE A 130 -2.71 13.40 1.17
N VAL A 131 -1.89 12.41 1.49
CA VAL A 131 -1.11 12.38 2.73
C VAL A 131 0.38 12.52 2.40
N PHE A 132 1.04 13.45 3.07
CA PHE A 132 2.50 13.61 3.03
C PHE A 132 3.10 13.34 4.40
N GLY A 133 3.76 12.21 4.53
CA GLY A 133 4.51 11.82 5.71
C GLY A 133 5.99 12.17 5.56
N SER A 134 6.50 13.08 6.39
CA SER A 134 7.92 13.46 6.37
C SER A 134 8.41 13.76 7.78
N ASP A 135 9.64 13.32 8.09
CA ASP A 135 10.32 13.60 9.37
C ASP A 135 11.13 14.90 9.30
N ARG A 136 11.11 15.58 8.17
CA ARG A 136 11.75 16.86 7.89
C ARG A 136 10.71 17.89 7.47
N ASN A 137 11.16 19.10 7.16
CA ASN A 137 10.29 20.15 6.64
C ASN A 137 9.54 19.67 5.37
N GLN A 138 8.26 20.03 5.32
CA GLN A 138 7.39 19.68 4.20
C GLN A 138 7.93 20.24 2.89
N ASN A 139 8.20 19.37 1.93
CA ASN A 139 8.68 19.78 0.62
C ASN A 139 7.52 20.34 -0.21
N ARG A 140 7.58 21.64 -0.50
CA ARG A 140 6.57 22.34 -1.29
C ARG A 140 6.39 21.76 -2.70
N THR A 141 7.44 21.12 -3.25
CA THR A 141 7.40 20.47 -4.58
C THR A 141 6.23 19.50 -4.70
N TRP A 142 5.99 18.68 -3.67
CA TRP A 142 4.91 17.68 -3.68
C TRP A 142 3.54 18.32 -3.56
N TYR A 143 3.40 19.36 -2.71
CA TYR A 143 2.16 20.11 -2.61
C TYR A 143 1.81 20.75 -3.96
N ASP A 144 2.72 21.48 -4.60
CA ASP A 144 2.48 22.17 -5.87
C ASP A 144 2.13 21.17 -6.98
N TYR A 145 2.82 20.01 -7.01
CA TYR A 145 2.51 18.94 -7.95
C TYR A 145 1.09 18.38 -7.78
N PHE A 146 0.74 17.91 -6.58
CA PHE A 146 -0.55 17.29 -6.35
C PHE A 146 -1.70 18.30 -6.35
N ARG A 147 -1.45 19.55 -5.95
CA ARG A 147 -2.47 20.61 -6.03
C ARG A 147 -2.86 20.93 -7.47
N THR A 148 -1.94 20.80 -8.41
CA THR A 148 -2.23 20.93 -9.84
C THR A 148 -3.13 19.80 -10.33
N LEU A 149 -2.88 18.56 -9.89
CA LEU A 149 -3.70 17.40 -10.29
C LEU A 149 -5.05 17.36 -9.60
N PHE A 150 -5.10 17.72 -8.31
CA PHE A 150 -6.27 17.58 -7.43
C PHE A 150 -6.58 18.90 -6.72
N PRO A 151 -7.16 19.90 -7.45
CA PRO A 151 -7.40 21.24 -6.88
C PRO A 151 -8.34 21.25 -5.66
N SER A 152 -9.22 20.26 -5.55
CA SER A 152 -10.21 20.15 -4.46
C SER A 152 -9.80 19.17 -3.35
N ALA A 153 -8.67 18.47 -3.49
CA ALA A 153 -8.25 17.50 -2.49
C ALA A 153 -7.82 18.17 -1.18
N VAL A 154 -8.05 17.46 -0.08
CA VAL A 154 -7.54 17.83 1.23
C VAL A 154 -6.12 17.28 1.39
N PHE A 155 -5.19 18.10 1.88
CA PHE A 155 -3.80 17.70 2.10
C PHE A 155 -3.52 17.52 3.58
N TYR A 156 -3.10 16.31 3.96
CA TYR A 156 -2.68 15.96 5.31
C TYR A 156 -1.16 15.89 5.40
N TYR A 157 -0.63 16.42 6.49
CA TYR A 157 0.80 16.44 6.79
C TYR A 157 1.05 15.80 8.14
N CYS A 158 1.93 14.81 8.17
CA CYS A 158 2.25 14.06 9.36
C CYS A 158 3.68 13.53 9.30
N THR A 159 4.11 12.78 10.30
CA THR A 159 5.36 12.02 10.22
C THR A 159 5.22 10.87 9.23
N ALA A 160 6.34 10.40 8.67
CA ALA A 160 6.31 9.27 7.76
C ALA A 160 5.73 8.01 8.41
N LYS A 161 6.05 7.77 9.68
CA LYS A 161 5.52 6.63 10.44
C LYS A 161 4.00 6.68 10.64
N GLU A 162 3.43 7.87 10.86
CA GLU A 162 1.97 8.04 10.95
C GLU A 162 1.31 7.73 9.60
N ALA A 163 1.88 8.19 8.49
CA ALA A 163 1.37 7.90 7.15
C ALA A 163 1.49 6.40 6.80
N ILE A 164 2.59 5.74 7.19
CA ILE A 164 2.78 4.29 7.04
C ILE A 164 1.75 3.54 7.88
N MET A 165 1.58 3.90 9.15
CA MET A 165 0.61 3.28 10.04
C MET A 165 -0.81 3.42 9.49
N MET A 166 -1.19 4.59 8.99
CA MET A 166 -2.49 4.82 8.36
C MET A 166 -2.73 3.86 7.18
N LYS A 167 -1.72 3.65 6.31
CA LYS A 167 -1.82 2.72 5.17
C LYS A 167 -2.07 1.29 5.64
N TYR A 168 -1.28 0.80 6.59
CA TYR A 168 -1.42 -0.55 7.14
C TYR A 168 -2.72 -0.72 7.92
N ALA A 169 -3.09 0.26 8.75
CA ALA A 169 -4.35 0.22 9.50
C ALA A 169 -5.55 0.10 8.57
N SER A 170 -5.56 0.85 7.46
CA SER A 170 -6.61 0.78 6.44
C SER A 170 -6.72 -0.63 5.84
N ASN A 171 -5.63 -1.20 5.35
CA ASN A 171 -5.67 -2.51 4.69
C ASN A 171 -5.97 -3.65 5.69
N CYS A 172 -5.41 -3.60 6.89
CA CYS A 172 -5.70 -4.57 7.96
C CYS A 172 -7.16 -4.49 8.41
N PHE A 173 -7.72 -3.27 8.59
CA PHE A 173 -9.13 -3.10 8.92
C PHE A 173 -10.04 -3.70 7.83
N LEU A 174 -9.74 -3.45 6.56
CA LEU A 174 -10.52 -3.99 5.45
C LEU A 174 -10.44 -5.53 5.38
N ALA A 175 -9.28 -6.11 5.64
CA ALA A 175 -9.11 -7.57 5.74
C ALA A 175 -9.95 -8.16 6.88
N VAL A 176 -9.93 -7.55 8.07
CA VAL A 176 -10.78 -7.93 9.21
C VAL A 176 -12.27 -7.79 8.85
N LYS A 177 -12.65 -6.70 8.19
CA LYS A 177 -14.03 -6.47 7.74
C LYS A 177 -14.51 -7.58 6.80
N VAL A 178 -13.70 -7.96 5.81
CA VAL A 178 -14.05 -9.08 4.91
C VAL A 178 -14.21 -10.39 5.70
N SER A 179 -13.30 -10.69 6.64
CA SER A 179 -13.39 -11.88 7.48
C SER A 179 -14.67 -11.86 8.31
N PHE A 180 -15.03 -10.73 8.94
CA PHE A 180 -16.26 -10.57 9.69
C PHE A 180 -17.50 -10.86 8.83
N PHE A 181 -17.60 -10.31 7.63
CA PHE A 181 -18.76 -10.53 6.76
C PHE A 181 -18.82 -11.95 6.19
N ASN A 182 -17.69 -12.64 6.04
CA ASN A 182 -17.70 -14.07 5.73
C ASN A 182 -18.24 -14.92 6.87
N HIS A 183 -17.97 -14.58 8.15
CA HIS A 183 -18.61 -15.24 9.30
C HIS A 183 -20.13 -15.00 9.32
N ILE A 184 -20.59 -13.77 9.07
CA ILE A 184 -22.03 -13.47 8.98
C ILE A 184 -22.68 -14.25 7.85
N TYR A 185 -22.00 -14.39 6.71
CA TYR A 185 -22.46 -15.24 5.61
C TYR A 185 -22.67 -16.69 6.05
N ASP A 186 -21.67 -17.28 6.72
CA ASP A 186 -21.77 -18.68 7.20
C ASP A 186 -22.92 -18.87 8.18
N LEU A 187 -23.11 -17.92 9.10
CA LEU A 187 -24.25 -17.95 10.03
C LEU A 187 -25.60 -17.84 9.30
N CYS A 188 -25.71 -16.99 8.30
CA CYS A 188 -26.91 -16.90 7.47
C CYS A 188 -27.20 -18.23 6.79
N GLN A 189 -26.19 -18.87 6.17
CA GLN A 189 -26.37 -20.18 5.54
C GLN A 189 -26.87 -21.24 6.54
N GLN A 190 -26.29 -21.31 7.74
CA GLN A 190 -26.71 -22.26 8.78
C GLN A 190 -28.16 -22.03 9.26
N GLN A 191 -28.65 -20.80 9.22
CA GLN A 191 -29.99 -20.42 9.64
C GLN A 191 -31.01 -20.35 8.50
N GLY A 192 -30.60 -20.65 7.26
CA GLY A 192 -31.45 -20.52 6.07
C GLY A 192 -31.87 -19.09 5.75
N LEU A 193 -31.02 -18.10 6.12
CA LEU A 193 -31.27 -16.68 5.86
C LEU A 193 -30.57 -16.25 4.54
N ASP A 194 -31.18 -15.31 3.84
CA ASP A 194 -30.52 -14.69 2.69
C ASP A 194 -29.51 -13.61 3.14
N TYR A 195 -28.23 -13.94 3.00
CA TYR A 195 -27.15 -13.02 3.31
C TYR A 195 -27.21 -11.71 2.52
N ASN A 196 -27.66 -11.75 1.26
CA ASN A 196 -27.71 -10.53 0.45
C ASN A 196 -28.72 -9.54 1.02
N THR A 197 -29.88 -10.00 1.48
CA THR A 197 -30.86 -9.16 2.16
C THR A 197 -30.26 -8.54 3.44
N VAL A 198 -29.56 -9.33 4.27
CA VAL A 198 -28.88 -8.80 5.47
C VAL A 198 -27.83 -7.76 5.12
N ARG A 199 -26.99 -8.04 4.11
CA ARG A 199 -25.96 -7.14 3.64
C ARG A 199 -26.53 -5.83 3.11
N GLU A 200 -27.61 -5.88 2.31
CA GLU A 200 -28.27 -4.70 1.75
C GLU A 200 -28.83 -3.78 2.85
N MET A 201 -29.47 -4.36 3.86
CA MET A 201 -29.95 -3.58 5.02
C MET A 201 -28.77 -2.92 5.77
N LEU A 202 -27.69 -3.65 6.02
CA LEU A 202 -26.50 -3.13 6.70
C LEU A 202 -25.80 -2.04 5.89
N SER A 203 -25.85 -2.11 4.55
CA SER A 203 -25.23 -1.11 3.66
C SER A 203 -25.89 0.27 3.72
N GLN A 204 -27.11 0.37 4.29
CA GLN A 204 -27.77 1.65 4.53
C GLN A 204 -27.20 2.42 5.74
N ARG A 205 -26.33 1.79 6.51
CA ARG A 205 -25.68 2.42 7.66
C ARG A 205 -24.36 3.05 7.22
N ASP A 206 -24.26 4.37 7.32
CA ASP A 206 -23.05 5.13 6.94
C ASP A 206 -21.81 4.72 7.76
N ASP A 207 -22.01 4.36 9.03
CA ASP A 207 -20.94 3.93 9.95
C ASP A 207 -20.35 2.55 9.61
N ILE A 208 -21.06 1.73 8.81
CA ILE A 208 -20.57 0.45 8.28
C ILE A 208 -20.01 0.62 6.86
N GLY A 209 -20.70 1.37 6.01
CA GLY A 209 -20.38 1.60 4.61
C GLY A 209 -20.58 0.34 3.73
N THR A 210 -20.58 0.52 2.43
CA THR A 210 -20.97 -0.52 1.46
C THR A 210 -19.83 -1.44 1.00
N ASN A 211 -18.58 -0.98 1.11
CA ASN A 211 -17.42 -1.68 0.55
C ASN A 211 -16.98 -2.86 1.44
N HIS A 212 -16.42 -3.91 0.81
CA HIS A 212 -15.81 -5.07 1.48
C HIS A 212 -16.80 -5.93 2.29
N MET A 213 -18.09 -5.93 1.89
CA MET A 213 -19.13 -6.76 2.50
C MET A 213 -19.58 -7.90 1.57
N LYS A 214 -19.29 -7.83 0.27
CA LYS A 214 -19.68 -8.86 -0.69
C LYS A 214 -18.84 -10.13 -0.46
N VAL A 215 -19.51 -11.26 -0.23
CA VAL A 215 -18.88 -12.58 -0.21
C VAL A 215 -18.86 -13.13 -1.63
N THR A 216 -17.69 -13.51 -2.11
CA THR A 216 -17.48 -14.10 -3.44
C THR A 216 -17.40 -15.61 -3.37
N GLU A 217 -17.45 -16.30 -4.49
CA GLU A 217 -17.26 -17.76 -4.58
C GLU A 217 -15.90 -18.20 -4.02
N GLN A 218 -14.86 -17.38 -4.18
CA GLN A 218 -13.54 -17.65 -3.63
C GLN A 218 -13.46 -17.50 -2.12
N ARG A 219 -14.49 -16.90 -1.51
CA ARG A 219 -14.55 -16.59 -0.08
C ARG A 219 -13.38 -15.70 0.39
N GLY A 220 -13.47 -15.19 1.61
CA GLY A 220 -12.39 -14.43 2.25
C GLY A 220 -11.81 -13.29 1.41
N TRP A 221 -10.54 -13.03 1.65
CA TRP A 221 -9.76 -12.01 0.96
C TRP A 221 -8.43 -12.56 0.44
N GLY A 222 -7.97 -11.98 -0.66
CA GLY A 222 -6.74 -12.35 -1.34
C GLY A 222 -6.21 -11.16 -2.13
N GLY A 223 -5.71 -11.42 -3.34
CA GLY A 223 -5.11 -10.41 -4.18
C GLY A 223 -3.71 -10.03 -3.71
N TYR A 224 -3.21 -8.89 -4.18
CA TYR A 224 -1.82 -8.50 -3.98
C TYR A 224 -1.56 -7.78 -2.65
N CYS A 225 -2.54 -6.97 -2.16
CA CYS A 225 -2.30 -6.04 -1.05
C CYS A 225 -2.56 -6.67 0.32
N PHE A 226 -3.74 -7.25 0.54
CA PHE A 226 -4.15 -7.69 1.88
C PHE A 226 -3.23 -8.77 2.45
N PRO A 227 -2.84 -9.83 1.72
CA PRO A 227 -1.94 -10.85 2.27
C PRO A 227 -0.60 -10.28 2.73
N LYS A 228 0.06 -9.50 1.89
CA LYS A 228 1.37 -8.95 2.22
C LYS A 228 1.32 -7.88 3.32
N ASP A 229 0.26 -7.04 3.34
CA ASP A 229 0.17 -5.94 4.31
C ASP A 229 -0.24 -6.46 5.69
N THR A 230 -1.12 -7.46 5.77
CA THR A 230 -1.45 -8.13 7.05
C THR A 230 -0.25 -8.89 7.61
N ALA A 231 0.51 -9.59 6.76
CA ALA A 231 1.74 -10.27 7.18
C ALA A 231 2.80 -9.28 7.68
N ALA A 232 3.04 -8.18 6.96
CA ALA A 232 3.98 -7.14 7.37
C ALA A 232 3.56 -6.46 8.69
N MET A 233 2.25 -6.19 8.89
CA MET A 233 1.75 -5.65 10.16
C MET A 233 1.98 -6.63 11.32
N LEU A 234 1.68 -7.92 11.13
CA LEU A 234 1.93 -8.94 12.16
C LEU A 234 3.43 -9.09 12.45
N HIS A 235 4.28 -9.02 11.42
CA HIS A 235 5.74 -9.01 11.61
C HIS A 235 6.20 -7.80 12.43
N THR A 236 5.73 -6.58 12.10
CA THR A 236 6.00 -5.37 12.89
C THR A 236 5.54 -5.53 14.34
N CYS A 237 4.33 -6.07 14.56
CA CYS A 237 3.81 -6.32 15.90
C CYS A 237 4.70 -7.30 16.68
N LYS A 238 5.19 -8.37 16.04
CA LYS A 238 6.12 -9.32 16.64
C LYS A 238 7.42 -8.65 17.07
N LEU A 239 8.00 -7.79 16.26
CA LEU A 239 9.20 -7.03 16.62
C LEU A 239 8.98 -6.12 17.83
N LEU A 240 7.74 -5.60 17.99
CA LEU A 240 7.36 -4.74 19.11
C LEU A 240 6.89 -5.51 20.35
N GLY A 241 6.80 -6.83 20.29
CA GLY A 241 6.24 -7.65 21.37
C GLY A 241 4.73 -7.41 21.58
N TYR A 242 4.00 -6.96 20.55
CA TYR A 242 2.58 -6.65 20.61
C TYR A 242 1.75 -7.75 19.93
N ASP A 243 0.74 -8.30 20.63
CA ASP A 243 -0.20 -9.24 20.04
C ASP A 243 -1.40 -8.51 19.42
N PHE A 244 -1.47 -8.46 18.09
CA PHE A 244 -2.64 -7.99 17.36
C PHE A 244 -3.62 -9.15 17.13
N SER A 245 -4.18 -9.65 18.22
CA SER A 245 -5.04 -10.86 18.25
C SER A 245 -6.21 -10.80 17.25
N THR A 246 -6.86 -9.65 17.09
CA THR A 246 -7.98 -9.48 16.14
C THR A 246 -7.51 -9.68 14.69
N LEU A 247 -6.38 -9.12 14.32
CA LEU A 247 -5.83 -9.29 12.97
C LEU A 247 -5.38 -10.73 12.73
N ARG A 248 -4.68 -11.32 13.71
CA ARG A 248 -4.23 -12.71 13.65
C ARG A 248 -5.41 -13.68 13.48
N ALA A 249 -6.48 -13.50 14.25
CA ALA A 249 -7.70 -14.31 14.11
C ALA A 249 -8.32 -14.18 12.70
N ALA A 250 -8.37 -12.97 12.14
CA ALA A 250 -8.89 -12.74 10.79
C ALA A 250 -8.03 -13.41 9.71
N VAL A 251 -6.69 -13.39 9.85
CA VAL A 251 -5.75 -14.07 8.93
C VAL A 251 -5.94 -15.57 8.98
N VAL A 252 -5.98 -16.16 10.18
CA VAL A 252 -6.21 -17.60 10.37
C VAL A 252 -7.53 -18.02 9.74
N TYR A 253 -8.63 -17.33 10.07
CA TYR A 253 -9.94 -17.63 9.49
C TYR A 253 -9.93 -17.51 7.96
N ASN A 254 -9.28 -16.50 7.41
CA ASN A 254 -9.17 -16.34 5.97
C ASN A 254 -8.51 -17.56 5.29
N TRP A 255 -7.46 -18.10 5.88
CA TRP A 255 -6.81 -19.32 5.38
C TRP A 255 -7.75 -20.50 5.43
N MET A 256 -8.47 -20.68 6.54
CA MET A 256 -9.44 -21.77 6.72
C MET A 256 -10.47 -21.82 5.58
N ILE A 257 -11.03 -20.67 5.22
CA ILE A 257 -12.12 -20.61 4.23
C ILE A 257 -11.65 -20.58 2.79
N ARG A 258 -10.37 -20.22 2.51
CA ARG A 258 -9.83 -20.16 1.16
C ARG A 258 -9.07 -21.42 0.75
N ASP A 259 -8.22 -21.90 1.62
CA ASP A 259 -7.26 -22.95 1.25
C ASP A 259 -7.74 -24.34 1.69
N GLY A 260 -8.83 -24.40 2.45
CA GLY A 260 -9.47 -25.67 2.84
C GLY A 260 -8.61 -26.60 3.71
N VAL A 261 -7.56 -26.06 4.37
CA VAL A 261 -6.45 -26.87 4.92
C VAL A 261 -6.61 -27.19 6.41
N LEU A 262 -7.70 -26.76 7.08
CA LEU A 262 -7.76 -26.92 8.53
C LEU A 262 -8.83 -27.91 8.98
N ASP A 263 -8.52 -29.19 8.86
CA ASP A 263 -9.32 -30.27 9.47
C ASP A 263 -8.85 -30.68 10.87
N THR A 264 -7.71 -30.18 11.36
CA THR A 264 -7.19 -30.56 12.68
C THR A 264 -6.69 -29.36 13.51
N PRO A 265 -6.79 -29.44 14.87
CA PRO A 265 -6.24 -28.43 15.78
C PRO A 265 -4.74 -28.19 15.62
N GLU A 266 -3.98 -29.19 15.16
CA GLU A 266 -2.54 -29.10 14.90
C GLU A 266 -2.25 -28.19 13.72
N THR A 267 -2.99 -28.33 12.60
CA THR A 267 -2.86 -27.41 11.43
C THR A 267 -3.28 -25.98 11.77
N VAL A 268 -4.27 -25.78 12.66
CA VAL A 268 -4.60 -24.43 13.18
C VAL A 268 -3.42 -23.83 13.91
N ASN A 269 -2.76 -24.60 14.78
CA ASN A 269 -1.59 -24.14 15.55
C ASN A 269 -0.38 -23.85 14.65
N GLU A 270 -0.13 -24.66 13.60
CA GLU A 270 0.93 -24.39 12.62
C GLU A 270 0.67 -23.12 11.83
N VAL A 271 -0.56 -22.89 11.39
CA VAL A 271 -0.97 -21.67 10.70
C VAL A 271 -0.89 -20.46 11.63
N VAL A 272 -1.33 -20.58 12.87
CA VAL A 272 -1.21 -19.52 13.89
C VAL A 272 0.27 -19.20 14.14
N ASN A 273 1.12 -20.21 14.26
CA ASN A 273 2.55 -20.04 14.51
C ASN A 273 3.30 -19.50 13.28
N ALA A 274 2.87 -19.84 12.06
CA ALA A 274 3.44 -19.31 10.82
C ALA A 274 2.98 -17.86 10.54
N ALA A 275 1.83 -17.46 11.10
CA ALA A 275 1.32 -16.08 11.03
C ALA A 275 1.87 -15.17 12.15
N VAL A 276 2.68 -15.71 13.04
CA VAL A 276 3.42 -15.03 14.11
C VAL A 276 4.92 -15.09 13.82
#